data_84e6def47311e79971804660d10f72bf
#
_entry.id   84e6def47311e79971804660d10f72bf
#
_cell.length_a   1.000
_cell.length_b   1.000
_cell.length_c   1.000
_cell.angle_alpha   90.00
_cell.angle_beta   90.00
_cell.angle_gamma   90.00
#
_symmetry.space_group_name_H-M   'P 1'
#
loop_
_entity.id
_entity.type
_entity.pdbx_description
1 polymer ?
#
loop_
_entity_poly.entity_id
_entity_poly.type
_entity_poly.pdbx_seq_one_letter_code
_entity_poly.pdbx_strand_id
1 'polypeptide(L)'
;MNVRNNFQVIGRLTADPTVFDNKDGSKKVRFTVAAKDNFADKSGERGSQFLPVEAFVSADSVAKSGIGVYGNMHKGDLVAVTGQIQNNNYTDKDGTQHYDLVLHIETRDLMEPKSVTDQRAIGRAVAADNAAQAQAE
;
A
#
# COMPACT_ATOMS: atom_id res chain seq x y z
N MET A 1 -5.32 17.32 -8.94
CA MET A 1 -5.72 17.30 -7.52
C MET A 1 -7.13 17.88 -7.38
N ASN A 2 -7.98 17.19 -6.66
CA ASN A 2 -9.32 17.67 -6.36
C ASN A 2 -9.28 18.46 -5.04
N VAL A 3 -9.43 19.77 -5.10
CA VAL A 3 -9.34 20.60 -3.89
C VAL A 3 -10.48 20.39 -2.89
N ARG A 4 -11.57 19.75 -3.33
CA ARG A 4 -12.73 19.49 -2.47
C ARG A 4 -12.60 18.18 -1.70
N ASN A 5 -11.84 17.25 -2.23
CA ASN A 5 -11.65 15.93 -1.62
C ASN A 5 -10.30 15.38 -2.04
N ASN A 6 -9.33 15.45 -1.15
CA ASN A 6 -8.02 14.91 -1.41
C ASN A 6 -7.36 14.48 -0.11
N PHE A 7 -6.48 13.51 -0.22
CA PHE A 7 -5.57 13.14 0.85
C PHE A 7 -4.14 13.08 0.30
N GLN A 8 -3.18 13.21 1.20
CA GLN A 8 -1.77 12.95 0.91
C GLN A 8 -1.20 12.17 2.08
N VAL A 9 -0.54 11.06 1.78
CA VAL A 9 0.10 10.22 2.78
C VAL A 9 1.51 9.91 2.32
N ILE A 10 2.46 10.13 3.22
CA ILE A 10 3.87 9.79 3.00
C ILE A 10 4.28 8.84 4.12
N GLY A 11 4.83 7.70 3.77
CA GLY A 11 5.25 6.72 4.76
C GLY A 11 5.77 5.45 4.12
N ARG A 12 5.97 4.43 4.95
CA ARG A 12 6.53 3.16 4.51
C ARG A 12 5.47 2.08 4.46
N LEU A 13 5.59 1.20 3.46
CA LEU A 13 4.69 0.06 3.35
C LEU A 13 4.92 -0.90 4.53
N THR A 14 3.82 -1.37 5.13
CA THR A 14 3.88 -2.34 6.23
C THR A 14 4.03 -3.78 5.74
N ALA A 15 3.69 -4.03 4.48
CA ALA A 15 3.80 -5.33 3.80
C ALA A 15 3.82 -5.09 2.30
N ASP A 16 4.17 -6.12 1.54
CA ASP A 16 4.09 -6.05 0.08
C ASP A 16 2.63 -5.82 -0.35
N PRO A 17 2.39 -5.08 -1.45
CA PRO A 17 1.03 -4.86 -1.93
C PRO A 17 0.30 -6.16 -2.26
N THR A 18 -0.99 -6.18 -1.97
CA THR A 18 -1.88 -7.28 -2.36
C THR A 18 -2.60 -6.89 -3.64
N VAL A 19 -2.62 -7.79 -4.62
CA VAL A 19 -3.25 -7.55 -5.93
C VAL A 19 -4.49 -8.45 -6.04
N PHE A 20 -5.61 -7.85 -6.38
CA PHE A 20 -6.87 -8.54 -6.62
C PHE A 20 -7.20 -8.45 -8.12
N ASP A 21 -7.48 -9.60 -8.73
CA ASP A 21 -7.84 -9.67 -10.13
C ASP A 21 -9.36 -9.55 -10.28
N ASN A 22 -9.80 -8.65 -11.16
CA ASN A 22 -11.21 -8.52 -11.50
C ASN A 22 -11.51 -9.30 -12.80
N LYS A 23 -12.78 -9.66 -12.98
CA LYS A 23 -13.21 -10.49 -14.11
C LYS A 23 -12.98 -9.84 -15.48
N ASP A 24 -12.98 -8.51 -15.53
CA ASP A 24 -12.79 -7.74 -16.77
C ASP A 24 -11.31 -7.53 -17.14
N GLY A 25 -10.39 -8.09 -16.39
CA GLY A 25 -8.95 -7.93 -16.61
C GLY A 25 -8.33 -6.76 -15.88
N SER A 26 -9.12 -5.91 -15.23
CA SER A 26 -8.60 -4.86 -14.36
C SER A 26 -8.10 -5.46 -13.05
N LYS A 27 -7.30 -4.67 -12.32
CA LYS A 27 -6.75 -5.11 -11.03
C LYS A 27 -6.94 -4.03 -9.98
N LYS A 28 -7.11 -4.46 -8.74
CA LYS A 28 -7.09 -3.59 -7.57
C LYS A 28 -5.83 -3.90 -6.78
N VAL A 29 -5.08 -2.85 -6.44
CA VAL A 29 -3.87 -2.98 -5.61
C VAL A 29 -4.16 -2.35 -4.26
N ARG A 30 -3.89 -3.07 -3.19
CA ARG A 30 -4.11 -2.60 -1.82
C ARG A 30 -2.84 -2.76 -1.01
N PHE A 31 -2.51 -1.71 -0.27
CA PHE A 31 -1.40 -1.77 0.69
C PHE A 31 -1.66 -0.80 1.84
N THR A 32 -0.90 -0.95 2.90
CA THR A 32 -1.01 -0.10 4.08
C THR A 32 0.25 0.71 4.25
N VAL A 33 0.09 2.01 4.41
CA VAL A 33 1.18 2.97 4.62
C VAL A 33 1.23 3.35 6.09
N ALA A 34 2.39 3.20 6.70
CA ALA A 34 2.65 3.67 8.07
C ALA A 34 3.12 5.12 7.99
N ALA A 35 2.25 6.04 8.34
CA ALA A 35 2.54 7.47 8.37
C ALA A 35 2.87 7.90 9.79
N LYS A 36 4.03 8.51 9.97
CA LYS A 36 4.52 8.87 11.29
C LYS A 36 3.76 10.08 11.85
N ASP A 37 3.42 10.04 13.13
CA ASP A 37 2.76 11.15 13.81
C ASP A 37 3.70 12.36 13.95
N ASN A 38 3.11 13.56 13.91
CA ASN A 38 3.88 14.80 14.04
C ASN A 38 4.41 15.02 15.45
N PHE A 39 3.69 14.50 16.45
CA PHE A 39 4.00 14.77 17.85
C PHE A 39 4.33 13.48 18.58
N ALA A 40 5.29 13.58 19.49
CA ALA A 40 5.62 12.49 20.38
C ALA A 40 4.54 12.34 21.47
N ASP A 41 4.37 11.11 21.96
CA ASP A 41 3.52 10.84 23.10
C ASP A 41 4.19 11.27 24.41
N LYS A 42 3.57 10.94 25.56
CA LYS A 42 4.10 11.31 26.87
C LYS A 42 5.43 10.66 27.18
N SER A 43 5.76 9.52 26.53
CA SER A 43 7.02 8.82 26.69
C SER A 43 8.13 9.35 25.79
N GLY A 44 7.83 10.32 24.92
CA GLY A 44 8.77 10.87 23.95
C GLY A 44 8.85 10.09 22.65
N GLU A 45 8.01 9.09 22.46
CA GLU A 45 7.97 8.28 21.23
C GLU A 45 6.90 8.77 20.27
N ARG A 46 7.23 8.75 18.97
CA ARG A 46 6.27 9.04 17.91
C ARG A 46 5.64 7.76 17.43
N GLY A 47 4.31 7.70 17.48
CA GLY A 47 3.57 6.61 16.89
C GLY A 47 3.43 6.77 15.38
N SER A 48 2.66 5.86 14.79
CA SER A 48 2.34 5.89 13.36
C SER A 48 0.88 5.57 13.17
N GLN A 49 0.28 6.18 12.15
CA GLN A 49 -1.04 5.82 11.68
C GLN A 49 -0.88 4.82 10.54
N PHE A 50 -1.65 3.75 10.59
CA PHE A 50 -1.62 2.70 9.58
C PHE A 50 -2.81 2.90 8.65
N LEU A 51 -2.54 3.41 7.45
CA LEU A 51 -3.56 3.87 6.53
C LEU A 51 -3.64 2.92 5.33
N PRO A 52 -4.71 2.12 5.23
CA PRO A 52 -4.91 1.28 4.05
C PRO A 52 -5.33 2.14 2.87
N VAL A 53 -4.68 1.91 1.73
CA VAL A 53 -4.94 2.64 0.49
C VAL A 53 -5.20 1.64 -0.63
N GLU A 54 -5.98 2.05 -1.61
CA GLU A 54 -6.33 1.21 -2.75
C GLU A 54 -6.10 1.97 -4.05
N ALA A 55 -5.66 1.23 -5.06
CA ALA A 55 -5.50 1.76 -6.41
C ALA A 55 -6.22 0.84 -7.40
N PHE A 56 -6.74 1.42 -8.46
CA PHE A 56 -7.37 0.69 -9.55
C PHE A 56 -6.48 0.80 -10.79
N VAL A 57 -6.19 -0.35 -11.41
CA VAL A 57 -5.46 -0.40 -12.66
C VAL A 57 -6.39 -0.98 -13.72
N SER A 58 -6.70 -0.18 -14.76
CA SER A 58 -7.64 -0.58 -15.80
C SER A 58 -7.13 -1.79 -16.59
N ALA A 59 -8.04 -2.52 -17.22
CA ALA A 59 -7.69 -3.67 -18.06
C ALA A 59 -6.72 -3.28 -19.17
N ASP A 60 -6.89 -2.11 -19.77
CA ASP A 60 -5.98 -1.61 -20.83
C ASP A 60 -4.57 -1.37 -20.28
N SER A 61 -4.46 -0.78 -19.09
CA SER A 61 -3.16 -0.55 -18.45
C SER A 61 -2.49 -1.87 -18.06
N VAL A 62 -3.26 -2.84 -17.57
CA VAL A 62 -2.74 -4.17 -17.23
C VAL A 62 -2.17 -4.86 -18.48
N ALA A 63 -2.87 -4.77 -19.60
CA ALA A 63 -2.43 -5.37 -20.86
C ALA A 63 -1.14 -4.74 -21.39
N LYS A 64 -0.93 -3.44 -21.15
CA LYS A 64 0.25 -2.71 -21.63
C LYS A 64 1.47 -2.83 -20.72
N SER A 65 1.28 -2.78 -19.41
CA SER A 65 2.40 -2.67 -18.46
C SER A 65 2.14 -3.35 -17.11
N GLY A 66 1.16 -4.25 -17.03
CA GLY A 66 0.82 -4.92 -15.78
C GLY A 66 0.33 -3.93 -14.73
N ILE A 67 0.81 -4.05 -13.51
CA ILE A 67 0.45 -3.13 -12.43
C ILE A 67 1.41 -1.95 -12.30
N GLY A 68 2.36 -1.82 -13.23
CA GLY A 68 3.26 -0.68 -13.30
C GLY A 68 4.10 -0.53 -12.04
N VAL A 69 4.18 0.68 -11.51
CA VAL A 69 5.03 1.01 -10.36
C VAL A 69 4.65 0.21 -9.10
N TYR A 70 3.41 -0.24 -8.98
CA TYR A 70 2.99 -1.05 -7.83
C TYR A 70 3.72 -2.38 -7.75
N GLY A 71 4.17 -2.92 -8.87
CA GLY A 71 4.97 -4.15 -8.90
C GLY A 71 6.40 -3.96 -8.39
N ASN A 72 6.84 -2.72 -8.25
CA ASN A 72 8.16 -2.38 -7.72
C ASN A 72 8.11 -1.99 -6.24
N MET A 73 6.94 -2.00 -5.63
CA MET A 73 6.76 -1.65 -4.23
C MET A 73 6.92 -2.88 -3.34
N HIS A 74 7.66 -2.73 -2.25
CA HIS A 74 7.94 -3.80 -1.30
C HIS A 74 7.76 -3.28 0.13
N LYS A 75 7.58 -4.20 1.06
CA LYS A 75 7.57 -3.89 2.48
C LYS A 75 8.75 -3.00 2.86
N GLY A 76 8.47 -1.93 3.58
CA GLY A 76 9.47 -0.98 4.07
C GLY A 76 9.79 0.16 3.10
N ASP A 77 9.30 0.12 1.87
CA ASP A 77 9.56 1.18 0.89
C ASP A 77 8.87 2.49 1.28
N LEU A 78 9.56 3.60 1.07
CA LEU A 78 9.03 4.93 1.32
C LEU A 78 8.27 5.42 0.09
N VAL A 79 6.99 5.74 0.28
CA VAL A 79 6.11 6.16 -0.82
C VAL A 79 5.36 7.41 -0.43
N ALA A 80 4.98 8.19 -1.45
CA ALA A 80 4.02 9.28 -1.33
C ALA A 80 2.81 8.94 -2.20
N VAL A 81 1.62 8.99 -1.63
CA VAL A 81 0.38 8.73 -2.36
C VAL A 81 -0.58 9.87 -2.13
N THR A 82 -1.27 10.25 -3.19
CA THR A 82 -2.33 11.24 -3.14
C THR A 82 -3.56 10.69 -3.84
N GLY A 83 -4.72 11.18 -3.46
CA GLY A 83 -5.95 10.76 -4.09
C GLY A 83 -7.16 11.34 -3.40
N GLN A 84 -8.27 10.64 -3.44
CA GLN A 84 -9.51 11.06 -2.83
C GLN A 84 -10.04 10.01 -1.85
N ILE A 85 -10.83 10.47 -0.90
CA ILE A 85 -11.51 9.59 0.04
C ILE A 85 -12.86 9.21 -0.58
N GLN A 86 -13.14 7.92 -0.67
CA GLN A 86 -14.38 7.42 -1.25
C GLN A 86 -15.17 6.63 -0.21
N ASN A 87 -16.48 6.65 -0.36
CA ASN A 87 -17.36 5.77 0.39
C ASN A 87 -17.37 4.40 -0.27
N ASN A 88 -17.26 3.37 0.56
CA ASN A 88 -17.47 2.00 0.14
C ASN A 88 -18.61 1.42 0.97
N ASN A 89 -19.83 1.77 0.59
CA ASN A 89 -21.02 1.32 1.29
C ASN A 89 -21.50 0.01 0.67
N TYR A 90 -21.74 -0.99 1.52
CA TYR A 90 -22.20 -2.29 1.04
C TYR A 90 -23.09 -2.95 2.08
N THR A 91 -23.91 -3.89 1.60
CA THR A 91 -24.76 -4.72 2.45
C THR A 91 -24.17 -6.13 2.46
N ASP A 92 -23.93 -6.67 3.65
CA ASP A 92 -23.40 -8.02 3.79
C ASP A 92 -24.49 -9.09 3.60
N LYS A 93 -24.10 -10.35 3.72
CA LYS A 93 -25.02 -11.49 3.54
C LYS A 93 -26.14 -11.53 4.58
N ASP A 94 -25.91 -10.93 5.76
CA ASP A 94 -26.88 -10.89 6.86
C ASP A 94 -27.84 -9.70 6.74
N GLY A 95 -27.70 -8.87 5.70
CA GLY A 95 -28.50 -7.68 5.49
C GLY A 95 -28.02 -6.46 6.24
N THR A 96 -26.88 -6.52 6.92
CA THR A 96 -26.31 -5.40 7.64
C THR A 96 -25.60 -4.45 6.66
N GLN A 97 -25.90 -3.16 6.77
CA GLN A 97 -25.24 -2.13 5.96
C GLN A 97 -23.92 -1.73 6.58
N HIS A 98 -22.87 -1.65 5.74
CA HIS A 98 -21.54 -1.21 6.15
C HIS A 98 -21.19 0.10 5.44
N TYR A 99 -20.64 1.05 6.20
CA TYR A 99 -20.28 2.39 5.72
C TYR A 99 -18.78 2.57 5.96
N ASP A 100 -17.97 2.19 4.98
CA ASP A 100 -16.52 2.27 5.09
C ASP A 100 -15.98 3.42 4.26
N LEU A 101 -14.85 3.97 4.69
CA LEU A 101 -14.09 4.95 3.92
C LEU A 101 -12.88 4.26 3.31
N VAL A 102 -12.63 4.58 2.04
CA VAL A 102 -11.49 4.05 1.30
C VAL A 102 -10.65 5.21 0.78
N LEU A 103 -9.36 5.14 1.01
CA LEU A 103 -8.39 6.09 0.45
C LEU A 103 -8.01 5.58 -0.94
N HIS A 104 -8.57 6.21 -1.97
CA HIS A 104 -8.37 5.82 -3.36
C HIS A 104 -7.22 6.61 -3.97
N ILE A 105 -6.18 5.92 -4.42
CA ILE A 105 -4.97 6.53 -4.96
C ILE A 105 -5.22 7.04 -6.37
N GLU A 106 -4.84 8.29 -6.62
CA GLU A 106 -4.79 8.89 -7.96
C GLU A 106 -3.34 9.05 -8.44
N THR A 107 -2.44 9.42 -7.53
CA THR A 107 -1.03 9.63 -7.84
C THR A 107 -0.16 8.95 -6.80
N ARG A 108 0.92 8.32 -7.25
CA ARG A 108 1.87 7.64 -6.37
C ARG A 108 3.29 7.93 -6.82
N ASP A 109 4.21 7.92 -5.86
CA ASP A 109 5.63 8.14 -6.12
C ASP A 109 6.45 7.28 -5.16
N LEU A 110 7.40 6.53 -5.71
CA LEU A 110 8.42 5.86 -4.94
C LEU A 110 9.51 6.88 -4.62
N MET A 111 9.70 7.16 -3.34
CA MET A 111 10.63 8.19 -2.88
C MET A 111 12.06 7.68 -2.73
N GLU A 112 12.28 6.39 -2.97
CA GLU A 112 13.60 5.77 -2.94
C GLU A 112 13.90 5.16 -4.31
N PRO A 113 15.18 5.15 -4.75
CA PRO A 113 15.53 4.51 -6.03
C PRO A 113 15.20 3.01 -6.03
N LYS A 114 14.84 2.50 -7.20
CA LYS A 114 14.51 1.08 -7.38
C LYS A 114 15.66 0.17 -6.92
N SER A 115 16.89 0.57 -7.17
CA SER A 115 18.07 -0.20 -6.72
C SER A 115 18.09 -0.40 -5.21
N VAL A 116 17.69 0.62 -4.43
CA VAL A 116 17.64 0.54 -2.97
C VAL A 116 16.50 -0.37 -2.52
N THR A 117 15.32 -0.23 -3.11
CA THR A 117 14.15 -1.03 -2.75
C THR A 117 14.36 -2.50 -3.12
N ASP A 118 14.95 -2.79 -4.26
CA ASP A 118 15.27 -4.15 -4.70
C ASP A 118 16.30 -4.81 -3.78
N GLN A 119 17.34 -4.08 -3.39
CA GLN A 119 18.35 -4.60 -2.45
C GLN A 119 17.75 -4.91 -1.09
N ARG A 120 16.83 -4.07 -0.61
CA ARG A 120 16.12 -4.31 0.64
C ARG A 120 15.28 -5.58 0.57
N ALA A 121 14.58 -5.81 -0.54
CA ALA A 121 13.78 -7.01 -0.76
C ALA A 121 14.66 -8.26 -0.80
N ILE A 122 15.80 -8.21 -1.49
CA ILE A 122 16.77 -9.30 -1.54
C ILE A 122 17.32 -9.60 -0.14
N GLY A 123 17.67 -8.56 0.62
CA GLY A 123 18.16 -8.72 2.00
C GLY A 123 17.17 -9.43 2.90
N ARG A 124 15.88 -9.10 2.78
CA ARG A 124 14.83 -9.78 3.54
C ARG A 124 14.71 -11.26 3.15
N ALA A 125 14.78 -11.57 1.86
CA ALA A 125 14.70 -12.95 1.39
C ALA A 125 15.88 -13.78 1.91
N VAL A 126 17.10 -13.23 1.88
CA VAL A 126 18.30 -13.90 2.41
C VAL A 126 18.16 -14.11 3.92
N ALA A 127 17.71 -13.10 4.66
CA ALA A 127 17.51 -13.21 6.11
C ALA A 127 16.47 -14.29 6.46
N ALA A 128 15.39 -14.39 5.68
CA ALA A 128 14.37 -15.42 5.87
C ALA A 128 14.93 -16.82 5.63
N ASP A 129 15.72 -17.01 4.58
CA ASP A 129 16.37 -18.29 4.28
C ASP A 129 17.35 -18.69 5.38
N ASN A 130 18.16 -17.76 5.87
CA ASN A 130 19.10 -18.01 6.95
C ASN A 130 18.36 -18.39 8.25
N ALA A 131 17.27 -17.72 8.57
CA ALA A 131 16.45 -18.06 9.73
C ALA A 131 15.83 -19.45 9.62
N ALA A 132 15.35 -19.82 8.42
CA ALA A 132 14.79 -21.15 8.16
C ALA A 132 15.85 -22.25 8.32
N GLN A 133 17.07 -22.02 7.81
CA GLN A 133 18.17 -22.97 7.97
C GLN A 133 18.59 -23.12 9.43
N ALA A 134 18.66 -22.03 10.17
CA ALA A 134 18.99 -22.08 11.60
C ALA A 134 17.95 -22.87 12.42
N GLN A 135 16.68 -22.84 12.04
CA GLN A 135 15.63 -23.60 12.70
C GLN A 135 15.66 -25.11 12.33
N ALA A 136 16.23 -25.44 11.18
CA ALA A 136 16.33 -26.82 10.71
C ALA A 136 17.49 -27.60 11.34
N GLU A 137 18.44 -26.91 11.97
CA GLU A 137 19.52 -27.50 12.73
C GLU A 137 19.12 -27.71 14.20
#